data_34df893eff0a8df1c21d27cef41e4d22
#
_entry.id   34df893eff0a8df1c21d27cef41e4d22
#
_cell.length_a   1.000
_cell.length_b   1.000
_cell.length_c   1.000
_cell.angle_alpha   90.00
_cell.angle_beta   90.00
_cell.angle_gamma   90.00
#
_symmetry.space_group_name_H-M   'P 1'
#
loop_
_entity.id
_entity.type
_entity.pdbx_description
1 polymer ?
#
loop_
_entity_poly.entity_id
_entity_poly.type
_entity_poly.pdbx_seq_one_letter_code
_entity_poly.pdbx_strand_id
1 'polypeptide(L)'
;MGLEEIVTDLKGKRVLVTGGAGFIGSHIVDVLLDESCTEIVVIDNMVRGRPENLAYAMARGPVRLVNGDIRDTKLMTTLVKAADVVFHQAALRITHCVAEPGLAMAVMVQSTFDLLELCVKHNVEKVVAASSASVYGMAEEIPTTESQHPYNNRTLYGAAKAFNEGLLRTFNDMYGLDYVAFRYFNVYGPRMDIHGRYTEVLIRWMERIDAGQAPIIFGDGRHTMDFVHVQDVALANILGAKSGICDEVFNVAIGVETTLLQLAQSLTKVMGRESLDPVFAPERSVNPVPRRLASTSKAEKLLGFRARISLEDGLRGLVDWWRAERHRTGAAVHAKAAGS
;
A
#
# COMPACT_ATOMS: atom_id res chain seq x y z
N MET A 1 12.38 -31.35 -16.42
CA MET A 1 11.63 -30.54 -17.37
C MET A 1 11.56 -29.16 -16.75
N GLY A 2 12.38 -28.23 -17.23
CA GLY A 2 12.38 -26.85 -16.72
C GLY A 2 11.02 -26.21 -17.01
N LEU A 3 10.39 -25.65 -15.98
CA LEU A 3 9.30 -24.72 -16.15
C LEU A 3 9.91 -23.52 -16.88
N GLU A 4 9.66 -23.35 -18.18
CA GLU A 4 9.82 -22.05 -18.82
C GLU A 4 8.94 -21.11 -18.01
N GLU A 5 9.56 -20.15 -17.32
CA GLU A 5 8.82 -19.07 -16.66
C GLU A 5 8.01 -18.36 -17.73
N ILE A 6 6.69 -18.56 -17.71
CA ILE A 6 5.78 -17.76 -18.54
C ILE A 6 5.83 -16.37 -17.93
N VAL A 7 6.74 -15.54 -18.44
CA VAL A 7 6.80 -14.12 -18.08
C VAL A 7 5.71 -13.41 -18.86
N THR A 8 4.70 -12.91 -18.19
CA THR A 8 3.69 -12.04 -18.80
C THR A 8 4.34 -10.66 -19.01
N ASP A 9 4.52 -10.26 -20.27
CA ASP A 9 5.06 -8.92 -20.56
C ASP A 9 3.94 -7.87 -20.41
N LEU A 10 4.22 -6.79 -19.69
CA LEU A 10 3.31 -5.62 -19.62
C LEU A 10 3.47 -4.68 -20.81
N LYS A 11 4.44 -4.94 -21.68
CA LYS A 11 4.67 -4.16 -22.90
C LYS A 11 3.44 -4.18 -23.81
N GLY A 12 3.00 -3.00 -24.19
CA GLY A 12 1.83 -2.85 -25.05
C GLY A 12 0.48 -3.05 -24.35
N LYS A 13 0.46 -3.41 -23.07
CA LYS A 13 -0.78 -3.59 -22.28
C LYS A 13 -1.38 -2.25 -21.85
N ARG A 14 -2.68 -2.26 -21.67
CA ARG A 14 -3.46 -1.18 -21.05
C ARG A 14 -3.69 -1.57 -19.59
N VAL A 15 -3.23 -0.73 -18.69
CA VAL A 15 -3.24 -1.00 -17.25
C VAL A 15 -4.24 -0.09 -16.55
N LEU A 16 -5.09 -0.65 -15.68
CA LEU A 16 -5.96 0.11 -14.78
C LEU A 16 -5.41 0.01 -13.36
N VAL A 17 -5.20 1.16 -12.70
CA VAL A 17 -4.78 1.23 -11.29
C VAL A 17 -5.88 1.92 -10.49
N THR A 18 -6.62 1.18 -9.65
CA THR A 18 -7.58 1.77 -8.72
C THR A 18 -6.87 2.27 -7.47
N GLY A 19 -7.24 3.45 -6.97
CA GLY A 19 -6.52 4.08 -5.85
C GLY A 19 -5.10 4.52 -6.24
N GLY A 20 -4.87 4.76 -7.53
CA GLY A 20 -3.53 5.00 -8.06
C GLY A 20 -2.97 6.40 -7.77
N ALA A 21 -3.78 7.37 -7.30
CA ALA A 21 -3.29 8.66 -6.81
C ALA A 21 -2.93 8.61 -5.30
N GLY A 22 -3.18 7.47 -4.64
CA GLY A 22 -2.82 7.23 -3.24
C GLY A 22 -1.34 6.95 -3.04
N PHE A 23 -0.98 6.63 -1.79
CA PHE A 23 0.39 6.37 -1.36
C PHE A 23 1.05 5.23 -2.17
N ILE A 24 0.55 4.00 -2.08
CA ILE A 24 1.15 2.83 -2.75
C ILE A 24 0.88 2.88 -4.26
N GLY A 25 -0.36 3.15 -4.66
CA GLY A 25 -0.76 3.14 -6.07
C GLY A 25 0.08 4.07 -6.94
N SER A 26 0.43 5.26 -6.46
CA SER A 26 1.25 6.20 -7.22
C SER A 26 2.70 5.73 -7.44
N HIS A 27 3.27 4.97 -6.52
CA HIS A 27 4.57 4.33 -6.73
C HIS A 27 4.51 3.16 -7.70
N ILE A 28 3.40 2.39 -7.70
CA ILE A 28 3.16 1.37 -8.75
C ILE A 28 3.09 2.03 -10.12
N VAL A 29 2.37 3.15 -10.24
CA VAL A 29 2.28 3.91 -11.51
C VAL A 29 3.66 4.39 -11.97
N ASP A 30 4.53 4.85 -11.05
CA ASP A 30 5.89 5.25 -11.42
C ASP A 30 6.71 4.09 -12.01
N VAL A 31 6.64 2.89 -11.40
CA VAL A 31 7.39 1.71 -11.90
C VAL A 31 6.80 1.20 -13.21
N LEU A 32 5.49 1.31 -13.42
CA LEU A 32 4.84 0.94 -14.69
C LEU A 32 5.35 1.76 -15.90
N LEU A 33 5.94 2.93 -15.70
CA LEU A 33 6.54 3.70 -16.80
C LEU A 33 7.68 2.95 -17.50
N ASP A 34 8.42 2.14 -16.76
CA ASP A 34 9.54 1.37 -17.29
C ASP A 34 9.08 0.08 -18.02
N GLU A 35 7.80 -0.28 -17.90
CA GLU A 35 7.23 -1.51 -18.49
C GLU A 35 6.66 -1.31 -19.89
N SER A 36 6.81 -0.14 -20.49
CA SER A 36 6.34 0.17 -21.85
C SER A 36 4.86 -0.14 -22.10
N CYS A 37 4.01 0.12 -21.10
CA CYS A 37 2.55 0.02 -21.23
C CYS A 37 2.02 1.01 -22.29
N THR A 38 0.98 0.63 -23.02
CA THR A 38 0.35 1.51 -24.02
C THR A 38 -0.45 2.62 -23.35
N GLU A 39 -1.12 2.31 -22.26
CA GLU A 39 -1.89 3.26 -21.44
C GLU A 39 -1.90 2.80 -19.98
N ILE A 40 -1.75 3.76 -19.07
CA ILE A 40 -1.91 3.56 -17.63
C ILE A 40 -3.05 4.47 -17.17
N VAL A 41 -4.21 3.88 -16.91
CA VAL A 41 -5.38 4.61 -16.40
C VAL A 41 -5.39 4.51 -14.88
N VAL A 42 -5.44 5.65 -14.22
CA VAL A 42 -5.61 5.74 -12.76
C VAL A 42 -7.02 6.19 -12.46
N ILE A 43 -7.75 5.45 -11.61
CA ILE A 43 -9.00 5.92 -11.00
C ILE A 43 -8.80 6.14 -9.51
N ASP A 44 -9.18 7.32 -9.02
CA ASP A 44 -9.12 7.70 -7.60
C ASP A 44 -10.19 8.74 -7.31
N ASN A 45 -10.87 8.62 -6.17
CA ASN A 45 -11.89 9.60 -5.75
C ASN A 45 -11.33 10.79 -4.97
N MET A 46 -10.02 10.88 -4.86
CA MET A 46 -9.26 11.96 -4.20
C MET A 46 -9.58 12.18 -2.72
N VAL A 47 -10.25 11.23 -2.05
CA VAL A 47 -10.46 11.32 -0.59
C VAL A 47 -9.13 11.34 0.16
N ARG A 48 -8.15 10.61 -0.37
CA ARG A 48 -6.76 10.56 0.14
C ARG A 48 -5.72 10.64 -0.96
N GLY A 49 -6.09 10.25 -2.16
CA GLY A 49 -5.26 10.40 -3.35
C GLY A 49 -5.03 11.87 -3.66
N ARG A 50 -3.91 12.17 -4.29
CA ARG A 50 -3.51 13.53 -4.67
C ARG A 50 -2.97 13.52 -6.10
N PRO A 51 -3.45 14.42 -6.97
CA PRO A 51 -2.93 14.52 -8.34
C PRO A 51 -1.42 14.74 -8.37
N GLU A 52 -0.87 15.45 -7.38
CA GLU A 52 0.56 15.73 -7.25
C GLU A 52 1.41 14.46 -7.14
N ASN A 53 0.86 13.39 -6.56
CA ASN A 53 1.54 12.10 -6.48
C ASN A 53 1.79 11.47 -7.86
N LEU A 54 1.01 11.86 -8.87
CA LEU A 54 1.11 11.37 -10.24
C LEU A 54 1.83 12.35 -11.18
N ALA A 55 2.22 13.55 -10.70
CA ALA A 55 2.79 14.59 -11.55
C ALA A 55 4.02 14.10 -12.33
N TYR A 56 4.90 13.33 -11.67
CA TYR A 56 6.08 12.75 -12.31
C TYR A 56 5.68 11.78 -13.43
N ALA A 57 4.78 10.85 -13.16
CA ALA A 57 4.36 9.84 -14.11
C ALA A 57 3.58 10.42 -15.30
N MET A 58 2.67 11.36 -15.04
CA MET A 58 1.89 12.04 -16.09
C MET A 58 2.75 12.88 -17.03
N ALA A 59 3.88 13.42 -16.54
CA ALA A 59 4.83 14.18 -17.38
C ALA A 59 5.73 13.30 -18.25
N ARG A 60 5.84 11.99 -17.98
CA ARG A 60 6.83 11.08 -18.58
C ARG A 60 6.25 9.91 -19.35
N GLY A 61 5.00 9.58 -19.15
CA GLY A 61 4.40 8.39 -19.76
C GLY A 61 2.91 8.53 -20.10
N PRO A 62 2.32 7.50 -20.67
CA PRO A 62 0.93 7.49 -21.12
C PRO A 62 -0.05 7.31 -19.93
N VAL A 63 0.08 8.17 -18.91
CA VAL A 63 -0.72 8.11 -17.68
C VAL A 63 -1.91 9.06 -17.77
N ARG A 64 -3.10 8.53 -17.52
CA ARG A 64 -4.35 9.29 -17.47
C ARG A 64 -5.04 9.14 -16.12
N LEU A 65 -5.31 10.27 -15.46
CA LEU A 65 -6.02 10.31 -14.20
C LEU A 65 -7.53 10.52 -14.44
N VAL A 66 -8.32 9.66 -13.82
CA VAL A 66 -9.79 9.75 -13.78
C VAL A 66 -10.19 10.00 -12.32
N ASN A 67 -10.74 11.19 -12.04
CA ASN A 67 -11.35 11.46 -10.75
C ASN A 67 -12.72 10.79 -10.70
N GLY A 68 -12.85 9.72 -9.91
CA GLY A 68 -14.07 8.92 -9.84
C GLY A 68 -14.02 7.90 -8.72
N ASP A 69 -15.18 7.38 -8.37
CA ASP A 69 -15.35 6.38 -7.32
C ASP A 69 -15.46 4.98 -7.93
N ILE A 70 -14.77 4.01 -7.35
CA ILE A 70 -14.81 2.60 -7.78
C ILE A 70 -16.20 1.96 -7.60
N ARG A 71 -17.11 2.59 -6.86
CA ARG A 71 -18.52 2.20 -6.69
C ARG A 71 -19.41 2.66 -7.86
N ASP A 72 -18.91 3.53 -8.73
CA ASP A 72 -19.64 3.90 -9.94
C ASP A 72 -19.50 2.79 -10.99
N THR A 73 -20.49 1.91 -11.03
CA THR A 73 -20.50 0.74 -11.92
C THR A 73 -20.42 1.12 -13.40
N LYS A 74 -21.00 2.25 -13.82
CA LYS A 74 -20.95 2.70 -15.23
C LYS A 74 -19.55 3.13 -15.62
N LEU A 75 -18.92 3.94 -14.76
CA LEU A 75 -17.54 4.39 -14.93
C LEU A 75 -16.60 3.18 -14.92
N MET A 76 -16.70 2.31 -13.93
CA MET A 76 -15.87 1.11 -13.81
C MET A 76 -16.04 0.17 -15.00
N THR A 77 -17.26 -0.02 -15.50
CA THR A 77 -17.48 -0.83 -16.73
C THR A 77 -16.69 -0.26 -17.91
N THR A 78 -16.68 1.06 -18.08
CA THR A 78 -15.94 1.71 -19.17
C THR A 78 -14.43 1.53 -19.02
N LEU A 79 -13.90 1.67 -17.80
CA LEU A 79 -12.46 1.59 -17.52
C LEU A 79 -11.95 0.15 -17.61
N VAL A 80 -12.67 -0.82 -17.03
CA VAL A 80 -12.28 -2.24 -17.03
C VAL A 80 -12.36 -2.83 -18.43
N LYS A 81 -13.38 -2.47 -19.23
CA LYS A 81 -13.48 -2.90 -20.64
C LYS A 81 -12.26 -2.52 -21.47
N ALA A 82 -11.57 -1.45 -21.11
CA ALA A 82 -10.38 -0.98 -21.81
C ALA A 82 -9.06 -1.50 -21.21
N ALA A 83 -9.10 -2.30 -20.14
CA ALA A 83 -7.92 -2.76 -19.43
C ALA A 83 -7.57 -4.22 -19.74
N ASP A 84 -6.29 -4.50 -19.87
CA ASP A 84 -5.74 -5.85 -19.99
C ASP A 84 -5.29 -6.37 -18.61
N VAL A 85 -4.75 -5.50 -17.75
CA VAL A 85 -4.30 -5.83 -16.38
C VAL A 85 -4.86 -4.80 -15.39
N VAL A 86 -5.29 -5.26 -14.21
CA VAL A 86 -5.83 -4.40 -13.16
C VAL A 86 -4.99 -4.48 -11.89
N PHE A 87 -4.48 -3.34 -11.41
CA PHE A 87 -3.91 -3.20 -10.08
C PHE A 87 -4.96 -2.63 -9.13
N HIS A 88 -5.47 -3.45 -8.22
CA HIS A 88 -6.52 -3.05 -7.30
C HIS A 88 -5.94 -2.60 -5.97
N GLN A 89 -5.68 -1.28 -5.85
CA GLN A 89 -5.08 -0.64 -4.66
C GLN A 89 -6.09 0.19 -3.84
N ALA A 90 -7.26 0.49 -4.39
CA ALA A 90 -8.28 1.28 -3.71
C ALA A 90 -8.75 0.59 -2.43
N ALA A 91 -8.64 1.29 -1.31
CA ALA A 91 -9.03 0.79 0.00
C ALA A 91 -9.22 1.93 1.01
N LEU A 92 -10.01 1.69 2.05
CA LEU A 92 -10.06 2.54 3.24
C LEU A 92 -9.02 2.10 4.27
N ARG A 93 -8.64 3.00 5.19
CA ARG A 93 -7.79 2.67 6.34
C ARG A 93 -8.58 1.98 7.47
N ILE A 94 -7.87 1.27 8.35
CA ILE A 94 -8.46 0.63 9.54
C ILE A 94 -9.30 1.63 10.34
N THR A 95 -8.76 2.83 10.61
CA THR A 95 -9.47 3.88 11.37
C THR A 95 -10.73 4.38 10.68
N HIS A 96 -10.73 4.44 9.34
CA HIS A 96 -11.90 4.84 8.56
C HIS A 96 -12.96 3.72 8.58
N CYS A 97 -12.53 2.46 8.48
CA CYS A 97 -13.44 1.31 8.60
C CYS A 97 -14.14 1.24 9.95
N VAL A 98 -13.49 1.67 11.03
CA VAL A 98 -14.10 1.77 12.37
C VAL A 98 -15.11 2.92 12.44
N ALA A 99 -14.77 4.07 11.85
CA ALA A 99 -15.64 5.25 11.89
C ALA A 99 -16.89 5.10 11.01
N GLU A 100 -16.75 4.44 9.85
CA GLU A 100 -17.81 4.31 8.85
C GLU A 100 -17.91 2.86 8.32
N PRO A 101 -18.39 1.90 9.13
CA PRO A 101 -18.38 0.47 8.78
C PRO A 101 -19.22 0.15 7.53
N GLY A 102 -20.35 0.82 7.32
CA GLY A 102 -21.17 0.66 6.11
C GLY A 102 -20.46 1.10 4.84
N LEU A 103 -19.74 2.22 4.89
CA LEU A 103 -18.89 2.69 3.80
C LEU A 103 -17.74 1.71 3.54
N ALA A 104 -17.16 1.16 4.62
CA ALA A 104 -16.09 0.16 4.49
C ALA A 104 -16.57 -1.09 3.74
N MET A 105 -17.75 -1.61 4.04
CA MET A 105 -18.34 -2.73 3.29
C MET A 105 -18.58 -2.37 1.83
N ALA A 106 -19.13 -1.20 1.54
CA ALA A 106 -19.38 -0.78 0.16
C ALA A 106 -18.08 -0.61 -0.65
N VAL A 107 -17.05 0.02 -0.06
CA VAL A 107 -15.79 0.32 -0.76
C VAL A 107 -14.84 -0.88 -0.80
N MET A 108 -14.75 -1.68 0.26
CA MET A 108 -13.74 -2.73 0.33
C MET A 108 -14.26 -4.10 -0.10
N VAL A 109 -15.55 -4.36 0.04
CA VAL A 109 -16.12 -5.68 -0.26
C VAL A 109 -16.96 -5.61 -1.53
N GLN A 110 -18.03 -4.81 -1.53
CA GLN A 110 -18.94 -4.77 -2.67
C GLN A 110 -18.25 -4.31 -3.95
N SER A 111 -17.49 -3.20 -3.90
CA SER A 111 -16.82 -2.71 -5.10
C SER A 111 -15.69 -3.63 -5.61
N THR A 112 -15.08 -4.43 -4.71
CA THR A 112 -14.12 -5.47 -5.13
C THR A 112 -14.85 -6.58 -5.86
N PHE A 113 -15.98 -7.06 -5.33
CA PHE A 113 -16.81 -8.06 -6.01
C PHE A 113 -17.25 -7.57 -7.40
N ASP A 114 -17.82 -6.35 -7.48
CA ASP A 114 -18.27 -5.75 -8.75
C ASP A 114 -17.12 -5.61 -9.75
N LEU A 115 -15.93 -5.24 -9.27
CA LEU A 115 -14.71 -5.16 -10.10
C LEU A 115 -14.34 -6.53 -10.69
N LEU A 116 -14.36 -7.60 -9.88
CA LEU A 116 -14.02 -8.95 -10.35
C LEU A 116 -15.03 -9.47 -11.37
N GLU A 117 -16.33 -9.20 -11.18
CA GLU A 117 -17.35 -9.51 -12.20
C GLU A 117 -17.06 -8.80 -13.53
N LEU A 118 -16.68 -7.51 -13.47
CA LEU A 118 -16.32 -6.75 -14.67
C LEU A 118 -15.03 -7.30 -15.31
N CYS A 119 -14.05 -7.71 -14.51
CA CYS A 119 -12.80 -8.31 -15.01
C CYS A 119 -13.10 -9.60 -15.79
N VAL A 120 -13.93 -10.50 -15.25
CA VAL A 120 -14.36 -11.71 -15.95
C VAL A 120 -15.13 -11.37 -17.23
N LYS A 121 -16.12 -10.48 -17.14
CA LYS A 121 -16.97 -10.08 -18.27
C LYS A 121 -16.19 -9.48 -19.43
N HIS A 122 -15.11 -8.79 -19.15
CA HIS A 122 -14.31 -8.08 -20.16
C HIS A 122 -12.97 -8.72 -20.46
N ASN A 123 -12.75 -9.96 -19.98
CA ASN A 123 -11.56 -10.79 -20.25
C ASN A 123 -10.26 -10.08 -19.81
N VAL A 124 -10.26 -9.46 -18.61
CA VAL A 124 -9.03 -8.98 -17.99
C VAL A 124 -8.08 -10.16 -17.76
N GLU A 125 -6.85 -10.03 -18.19
CA GLU A 125 -5.87 -11.13 -18.15
C GLU A 125 -5.43 -11.43 -16.71
N LYS A 126 -5.22 -10.38 -15.88
CA LYS A 126 -4.75 -10.56 -14.51
C LYS A 126 -5.17 -9.43 -13.58
N VAL A 127 -5.47 -9.79 -12.34
CA VAL A 127 -5.69 -8.85 -11.23
C VAL A 127 -4.55 -8.94 -10.23
N VAL A 128 -3.91 -7.80 -9.93
CA VAL A 128 -2.91 -7.65 -8.88
C VAL A 128 -3.55 -6.90 -7.72
N ALA A 129 -3.81 -7.59 -6.62
CA ALA A 129 -4.65 -7.06 -5.54
C ALA A 129 -3.85 -6.71 -4.27
N ALA A 130 -4.16 -5.56 -3.69
CA ALA A 130 -3.66 -5.17 -2.37
C ALA A 130 -4.41 -5.93 -1.27
N SER A 131 -3.74 -6.86 -0.61
CA SER A 131 -4.13 -7.43 0.67
C SER A 131 -3.35 -6.75 1.82
N SER A 132 -3.30 -7.34 2.98
CA SER A 132 -2.66 -6.74 4.17
C SER A 132 -2.25 -7.80 5.19
N ALA A 133 -1.16 -7.56 5.91
CA ALA A 133 -0.82 -8.32 7.12
C ALA A 133 -1.93 -8.29 8.20
N SER A 134 -2.90 -7.38 8.07
CA SER A 134 -4.07 -7.35 8.96
C SER A 134 -4.97 -8.58 8.84
N VAL A 135 -4.86 -9.37 7.76
CA VAL A 135 -5.57 -10.64 7.63
C VAL A 135 -5.20 -11.64 8.72
N TYR A 136 -3.96 -11.58 9.20
CA TYR A 136 -3.47 -12.48 10.24
C TYR A 136 -4.02 -12.17 11.64
N GLY A 137 -4.41 -10.90 11.89
CA GLY A 137 -4.82 -10.48 13.24
C GLY A 137 -3.70 -10.71 14.26
N MET A 138 -4.00 -11.52 15.28
CA MET A 138 -3.03 -12.02 16.27
C MET A 138 -2.35 -13.27 15.70
N ALA A 139 -1.19 -13.10 15.08
CA ALA A 139 -0.44 -14.20 14.48
C ALA A 139 0.00 -15.21 15.54
N GLU A 140 -0.18 -16.51 15.25
CA GLU A 140 0.20 -17.60 16.15
C GLU A 140 1.65 -18.00 15.98
N GLU A 141 2.17 -17.89 14.76
CA GLU A 141 3.56 -18.18 14.43
C GLU A 141 4.30 -16.95 13.91
N ILE A 142 5.55 -16.79 14.33
CA ILE A 142 6.42 -15.67 13.95
C ILE A 142 7.82 -16.24 13.67
N PRO A 143 8.39 -16.01 12.45
CA PRO A 143 7.85 -15.22 11.34
C PRO A 143 6.57 -15.79 10.76
N THR A 144 5.60 -14.90 10.45
CA THR A 144 4.28 -15.30 9.96
C THR A 144 4.36 -15.69 8.48
N THR A 145 3.92 -16.91 8.15
CA THR A 145 3.83 -17.40 6.77
C THR A 145 2.44 -17.18 6.17
N GLU A 146 2.34 -17.28 4.85
CA GLU A 146 1.06 -17.12 4.14
C GLU A 146 0.06 -18.25 4.42
N SER A 147 0.55 -19.40 4.92
CA SER A 147 -0.28 -20.54 5.32
C SER A 147 -1.04 -20.33 6.64
N GLN A 148 -0.70 -19.31 7.42
CA GLN A 148 -1.39 -19.03 8.66
C GLN A 148 -2.85 -18.67 8.41
N HIS A 149 -3.74 -19.35 9.13
CA HIS A 149 -5.18 -19.13 9.04
C HIS A 149 -5.59 -17.75 9.59
N PRO A 150 -6.44 -16.97 8.89
CA PRO A 150 -6.82 -15.60 9.29
C PRO A 150 -7.91 -15.54 10.38
N TYR A 151 -8.05 -16.57 11.22
CA TYR A 151 -9.13 -16.70 12.21
C TYR A 151 -9.07 -15.63 13.32
N ASN A 152 -7.88 -15.24 13.74
CA ASN A 152 -7.67 -14.29 14.85
C ASN A 152 -7.79 -12.81 14.43
N ASN A 153 -8.42 -12.54 13.30
CA ASN A 153 -8.69 -11.19 12.85
C ASN A 153 -9.70 -10.49 13.78
N ARG A 154 -9.42 -9.26 14.16
CA ARG A 154 -10.24 -8.47 15.10
C ARG A 154 -10.67 -7.11 14.53
N THR A 155 -10.45 -6.88 13.24
CA THR A 155 -10.78 -5.60 12.59
C THR A 155 -11.63 -5.83 11.36
N LEU A 156 -12.60 -4.94 11.11
CA LEU A 156 -13.40 -4.97 9.88
C LEU A 156 -12.51 -4.86 8.62
N TYR A 157 -11.46 -4.05 8.70
CA TYR A 157 -10.48 -3.92 7.62
C TYR A 157 -9.81 -5.25 7.27
N GLY A 158 -9.28 -5.96 8.28
CA GLY A 158 -8.62 -7.23 8.05
C GLY A 158 -9.60 -8.33 7.63
N ALA A 159 -10.83 -8.34 8.18
CA ALA A 159 -11.88 -9.26 7.75
C ALA A 159 -12.25 -9.02 6.27
N ALA A 160 -12.40 -7.76 5.85
CA ALA A 160 -12.67 -7.43 4.45
C ALA A 160 -11.51 -7.85 3.52
N LYS A 161 -10.25 -7.66 3.94
CA LYS A 161 -9.11 -8.12 3.15
C LYS A 161 -9.04 -9.65 3.03
N ALA A 162 -9.30 -10.38 4.12
CA ALA A 162 -9.38 -11.84 4.09
C ALA A 162 -10.54 -12.34 3.20
N PHE A 163 -11.70 -11.68 3.26
CA PHE A 163 -12.83 -11.98 2.38
C PHE A 163 -12.48 -11.74 0.91
N ASN A 164 -11.77 -10.65 0.58
CA ASN A 164 -11.34 -10.35 -0.78
C ASN A 164 -10.35 -11.37 -1.34
N GLU A 165 -9.44 -11.91 -0.52
CA GLU A 165 -8.59 -13.03 -0.94
C GLU A 165 -9.43 -14.27 -1.27
N GLY A 166 -10.48 -14.55 -0.48
CA GLY A 166 -11.44 -15.61 -0.78
C GLY A 166 -12.22 -15.37 -2.08
N LEU A 167 -12.65 -14.12 -2.34
CA LEU A 167 -13.29 -13.76 -3.61
C LEU A 167 -12.35 -14.00 -4.80
N LEU A 168 -11.12 -13.52 -4.73
CA LEU A 168 -10.12 -13.69 -5.79
C LEU A 168 -9.94 -15.17 -6.14
N ARG A 169 -9.76 -16.03 -5.14
CA ARG A 169 -9.67 -17.49 -5.30
C ARG A 169 -10.92 -18.09 -5.94
N THR A 170 -12.09 -17.70 -5.45
CA THR A 170 -13.38 -18.15 -6.01
C THR A 170 -13.52 -17.75 -7.50
N PHE A 171 -13.15 -16.52 -7.86
CA PHE A 171 -13.23 -16.06 -9.24
C PHE A 171 -12.19 -16.74 -10.15
N ASN A 172 -11.04 -17.10 -9.61
CA ASN A 172 -10.08 -17.94 -10.35
C ASN A 172 -10.65 -19.34 -10.59
N ASP A 173 -11.14 -20.03 -9.56
CA ASP A 173 -11.70 -21.38 -9.67
C ASP A 173 -12.92 -21.44 -10.61
N MET A 174 -13.84 -20.47 -10.50
CA MET A 174 -15.11 -20.50 -11.23
C MET A 174 -15.00 -19.97 -12.68
N TYR A 175 -14.14 -19.00 -12.89
CA TYR A 175 -14.12 -18.23 -14.14
C TYR A 175 -12.74 -18.15 -14.80
N GLY A 176 -11.69 -18.70 -14.17
CA GLY A 176 -10.33 -18.66 -14.70
C GLY A 176 -9.68 -17.26 -14.66
N LEU A 177 -10.16 -16.36 -13.80
CA LEU A 177 -9.56 -15.03 -13.65
C LEU A 177 -8.23 -15.14 -12.90
N ASP A 178 -7.13 -14.89 -13.60
CA ASP A 178 -5.81 -14.90 -12.96
C ASP A 178 -5.64 -13.76 -11.97
N TYR A 179 -5.05 -14.08 -10.81
CA TYR A 179 -4.72 -13.09 -9.82
C TYR A 179 -3.46 -13.42 -9.03
N VAL A 180 -2.86 -12.37 -8.46
CA VAL A 180 -1.96 -12.44 -7.31
C VAL A 180 -2.37 -11.40 -6.29
N ALA A 181 -2.26 -11.71 -5.00
CA ALA A 181 -2.55 -10.78 -3.93
C ALA A 181 -1.34 -10.60 -3.01
N PHE A 182 -1.14 -9.39 -2.51
CA PHE A 182 -0.01 -9.03 -1.69
C PHE A 182 -0.45 -8.58 -0.30
N ARG A 183 -0.05 -9.33 0.73
CA ARG A 183 -0.22 -8.97 2.15
C ARG A 183 0.88 -7.99 2.54
N TYR A 184 0.62 -6.69 2.36
CA TYR A 184 1.58 -5.66 2.75
C TYR A 184 1.70 -5.60 4.28
N PHE A 185 2.94 -5.59 4.75
CA PHE A 185 3.26 -5.31 6.16
C PHE A 185 3.24 -3.79 6.40
N ASN A 186 4.10 -3.24 7.26
CA ASN A 186 4.00 -1.82 7.57
C ASN A 186 4.72 -0.98 6.51
N VAL A 187 3.97 -0.54 5.52
CA VAL A 187 4.51 0.24 4.40
C VAL A 187 4.80 1.68 4.83
N TYR A 188 6.00 2.18 4.51
CA TYR A 188 6.41 3.55 4.75
C TYR A 188 7.18 4.13 3.56
N GLY A 189 7.31 5.46 3.49
CA GLY A 189 8.09 6.13 2.46
C GLY A 189 7.45 7.43 1.96
N PRO A 190 8.02 8.06 0.93
CA PRO A 190 7.48 9.27 0.30
C PRO A 190 6.02 9.13 -0.10
N ARG A 191 5.27 10.25 -0.14
CA ARG A 191 3.83 10.31 -0.44
C ARG A 191 2.92 9.70 0.62
N MET A 192 3.43 9.39 1.82
CA MET A 192 2.57 9.11 2.97
C MET A 192 1.63 10.30 3.21
N ASP A 193 0.44 10.01 3.75
CA ASP A 193 -0.55 11.05 4.02
C ASP A 193 -0.11 11.95 5.19
N ILE A 194 0.26 13.18 4.87
CA ILE A 194 0.66 14.22 5.83
C ILE A 194 -0.46 15.24 6.11
N HIS A 195 -1.60 15.14 5.43
CA HIS A 195 -2.70 16.10 5.51
C HIS A 195 -3.96 15.50 6.16
N GLY A 196 -4.01 14.19 6.34
CA GLY A 196 -5.18 13.50 6.86
C GLY A 196 -5.39 13.67 8.36
N ARG A 197 -6.64 13.56 8.81
CA ARG A 197 -7.01 13.57 10.23
C ARG A 197 -6.33 12.46 11.04
N TYR A 198 -5.95 11.37 10.37
CA TYR A 198 -5.36 10.17 10.97
C TYR A 198 -3.99 9.87 10.35
N THR A 199 -3.02 10.77 10.58
CA THR A 199 -1.63 10.57 10.10
C THR A 199 -0.94 9.42 10.82
N GLU A 200 -0.03 8.76 10.11
CA GLU A 200 0.77 7.66 10.66
C GLU A 200 1.75 8.16 11.74
N VAL A 201 2.20 7.23 12.59
CA VAL A 201 3.10 7.55 13.69
C VAL A 201 4.38 8.26 13.24
N LEU A 202 4.97 7.85 12.12
CA LEU A 202 6.18 8.47 11.55
C LEU A 202 5.98 9.95 11.25
N ILE A 203 4.86 10.32 10.63
CA ILE A 203 4.54 11.71 10.30
C ILE A 203 4.44 12.56 11.56
N ARG A 204 3.71 12.06 12.56
CA ARG A 204 3.58 12.77 13.86
C ARG A 204 4.91 12.93 14.59
N TRP A 205 5.77 11.91 14.52
CA TRP A 205 7.10 12.01 15.11
C TRP A 205 8.00 12.99 14.35
N MET A 206 7.95 13.00 13.02
CA MET A 206 8.70 14.00 12.22
C MET A 206 8.28 15.43 12.56
N GLU A 207 6.97 15.70 12.68
CA GLU A 207 6.46 17.02 13.08
C GLU A 207 6.97 17.45 14.47
N ARG A 208 6.96 16.53 15.44
CA ARG A 208 7.47 16.81 16.79
C ARG A 208 8.97 17.05 16.81
N ILE A 209 9.74 16.18 16.15
CA ILE A 209 11.20 16.28 16.08
C ILE A 209 11.63 17.59 15.38
N ASP A 210 10.95 17.97 14.32
CA ASP A 210 11.18 19.24 13.62
C ASP A 210 10.91 20.46 14.50
N ALA A 211 9.89 20.36 15.36
CA ALA A 211 9.58 21.35 16.39
C ALA A 211 10.51 21.31 17.63
N GLY A 212 11.58 20.50 17.63
CA GLY A 212 12.48 20.33 18.76
C GLY A 212 11.88 19.55 19.93
N GLN A 213 10.84 18.76 19.70
CA GLN A 213 10.15 17.96 20.72
C GLN A 213 10.44 16.48 20.55
N ALA A 214 10.58 15.74 21.66
CA ALA A 214 10.77 14.30 21.64
C ALA A 214 9.57 13.55 21.01
N PRO A 215 9.79 12.48 20.24
CA PRO A 215 8.73 11.60 19.77
C PRO A 215 8.04 10.92 20.95
N ILE A 216 6.71 10.73 20.87
CA ILE A 216 5.92 10.06 21.92
C ILE A 216 5.63 8.63 21.49
N ILE A 217 6.05 7.68 22.34
CA ILE A 217 5.76 6.25 22.22
C ILE A 217 4.62 5.91 23.20
N PHE A 218 3.55 5.32 22.69
CA PHE A 218 2.47 4.80 23.53
C PHE A 218 2.78 3.36 23.92
N GLY A 219 2.76 3.05 25.22
CA GLY A 219 3.21 1.79 25.79
C GLY A 219 4.69 1.80 26.14
N ASP A 220 5.32 0.63 26.23
CA ASP A 220 6.71 0.43 26.63
C ASP A 220 7.74 0.50 25.48
N GLY A 221 7.26 0.70 24.25
CA GLY A 221 8.10 0.78 23.06
C GLY A 221 8.62 -0.57 22.53
N ARG A 222 8.23 -1.68 23.16
CA ARG A 222 8.66 -3.04 22.76
C ARG A 222 7.84 -3.65 21.64
N HIS A 223 6.68 -3.05 21.31
CA HIS A 223 5.91 -3.48 20.15
C HIS A 223 6.80 -3.45 18.91
N THR A 224 6.74 -4.53 18.13
CA THR A 224 7.57 -4.69 16.93
C THR A 224 6.73 -4.73 15.67
N MET A 225 7.34 -4.21 14.61
CA MET A 225 6.74 -4.22 13.26
C MET A 225 7.82 -4.52 12.23
N ASP A 226 7.40 -5.07 11.11
CA ASP A 226 8.20 -5.25 9.91
C ASP A 226 7.89 -4.09 8.97
N PHE A 227 8.86 -3.18 8.78
CA PHE A 227 8.70 -1.97 7.97
C PHE A 227 9.28 -2.19 6.57
N VAL A 228 8.43 -2.10 5.55
CA VAL A 228 8.82 -2.24 4.15
C VAL A 228 8.68 -0.91 3.42
N HIS A 229 9.69 -0.56 2.63
CA HIS A 229 9.64 0.68 1.86
C HIS A 229 8.66 0.59 0.70
N VAL A 230 7.95 1.68 0.41
CA VAL A 230 6.89 1.72 -0.62
C VAL A 230 7.38 1.38 -2.02
N GLN A 231 8.64 1.69 -2.36
CA GLN A 231 9.22 1.32 -3.67
C GLN A 231 9.42 -0.19 -3.78
N ASP A 232 9.82 -0.88 -2.70
CA ASP A 232 9.89 -2.34 -2.70
C ASP A 232 8.49 -2.95 -2.85
N VAL A 233 7.46 -2.35 -2.23
CA VAL A 233 6.06 -2.77 -2.42
C VAL A 233 5.63 -2.59 -3.87
N ALA A 234 5.96 -1.47 -4.50
CA ALA A 234 5.66 -1.25 -5.92
C ALA A 234 6.35 -2.29 -6.80
N LEU A 235 7.63 -2.57 -6.56
CA LEU A 235 8.37 -3.61 -7.28
C LEU A 235 7.71 -5.00 -7.14
N ALA A 236 7.27 -5.38 -5.93
CA ALA A 236 6.58 -6.66 -5.71
C ALA A 236 5.33 -6.79 -6.58
N ASN A 237 4.55 -5.71 -6.70
CA ASN A 237 3.35 -5.68 -7.56
C ASN A 237 3.69 -5.91 -9.03
N ILE A 238 4.75 -5.27 -9.54
CA ILE A 238 5.18 -5.45 -10.93
C ILE A 238 5.69 -6.88 -11.17
N LEU A 239 6.49 -7.43 -10.26
CA LEU A 239 6.95 -8.83 -10.35
C LEU A 239 5.76 -9.80 -10.38
N GLY A 240 4.77 -9.59 -9.53
CA GLY A 240 3.55 -10.41 -9.53
C GLY A 240 2.74 -10.27 -10.82
N ALA A 241 2.61 -9.05 -11.36
CA ALA A 241 1.93 -8.83 -12.63
C ALA A 241 2.62 -9.56 -13.79
N LYS A 242 3.95 -9.57 -13.80
CA LYS A 242 4.78 -10.18 -14.85
C LYS A 242 4.98 -11.69 -14.68
N SER A 243 4.73 -12.24 -13.50
CA SER A 243 4.88 -13.67 -13.26
C SER A 243 3.79 -14.49 -13.93
N GLY A 244 4.10 -15.71 -14.35
CA GLY A 244 3.09 -16.70 -14.74
C GLY A 244 2.33 -17.32 -13.57
N ILE A 245 2.54 -16.83 -12.35
CA ILE A 245 1.90 -17.34 -11.13
C ILE A 245 0.48 -16.80 -11.03
N CYS A 246 -0.47 -17.67 -10.75
CA CYS A 246 -1.86 -17.35 -10.45
C CYS A 246 -2.32 -18.04 -9.17
N ASP A 247 -3.48 -17.67 -8.64
CA ASP A 247 -4.09 -18.18 -7.40
C ASP A 247 -3.12 -18.18 -6.20
N GLU A 248 -2.40 -17.08 -6.01
CA GLU A 248 -1.40 -17.00 -4.96
C GLU A 248 -1.46 -15.67 -4.18
N VAL A 249 -1.14 -15.79 -2.88
CA VAL A 249 -0.93 -14.64 -2.00
C VAL A 249 0.50 -14.62 -1.49
N PHE A 250 1.08 -13.42 -1.32
CA PHE A 250 2.46 -13.22 -0.90
C PHE A 250 2.59 -12.18 0.21
N ASN A 251 3.41 -12.45 1.20
CA ASN A 251 3.86 -11.44 2.14
C ASN A 251 4.83 -10.47 1.44
N VAL A 252 4.59 -9.16 1.62
CA VAL A 252 5.51 -8.12 1.17
C VAL A 252 6.01 -7.36 2.39
N ALA A 253 7.27 -7.61 2.73
CA ALA A 253 7.94 -7.17 3.93
C ALA A 253 9.45 -7.17 3.71
N ILE A 254 10.23 -6.61 4.64
CA ILE A 254 11.69 -6.74 4.62
C ILE A 254 12.17 -7.99 5.39
N GLY A 255 11.33 -8.56 6.25
CA GLY A 255 11.67 -9.70 7.08
C GLY A 255 12.57 -9.33 8.29
N VAL A 256 12.53 -8.08 8.72
CA VAL A 256 13.31 -7.58 9.86
C VAL A 256 12.38 -6.95 10.89
N GLU A 257 12.49 -7.44 12.12
CA GLU A 257 11.70 -6.95 13.24
C GLU A 257 12.30 -5.67 13.81
N THR A 258 11.50 -4.60 13.89
CA THR A 258 11.91 -3.30 14.42
C THR A 258 10.97 -2.88 15.55
N THR A 259 11.50 -2.58 16.74
CA THR A 259 10.71 -2.04 17.85
C THR A 259 10.33 -0.57 17.61
N LEU A 260 9.25 -0.10 18.24
CA LEU A 260 8.89 1.32 18.18
C LEU A 260 9.98 2.22 18.75
N LEU A 261 10.71 1.74 19.75
CA LEU A 261 11.88 2.47 20.30
C LEU A 261 12.99 2.60 19.26
N GLN A 262 13.38 1.50 18.60
CA GLN A 262 14.39 1.53 17.54
C GLN A 262 13.96 2.42 16.37
N LEU A 263 12.70 2.39 15.98
CA LEU A 263 12.16 3.24 14.93
C LEU A 263 12.27 4.73 15.29
N ALA A 264 11.90 5.10 16.52
CA ALA A 264 11.98 6.47 16.99
C ALA A 264 13.44 6.97 17.04
N GLN A 265 14.37 6.15 17.55
CA GLN A 265 15.80 6.46 17.57
C GLN A 265 16.40 6.60 16.17
N SER A 266 16.02 5.70 15.24
CA SER A 266 16.46 5.81 13.85
C SER A 266 15.96 7.10 13.20
N LEU A 267 14.72 7.51 13.49
CA LEU A 267 14.13 8.72 12.94
C LEU A 267 14.79 9.98 13.51
N THR A 268 15.05 10.06 14.86
CA THR A 268 15.76 11.19 15.46
C THR A 268 17.17 11.33 14.89
N LYS A 269 17.87 10.20 14.69
CA LYS A 269 19.18 10.15 14.03
C LYS A 269 19.13 10.72 12.61
N VAL A 270 18.21 10.22 11.77
CA VAL A 270 18.07 10.68 10.36
C VAL A 270 17.72 12.17 10.30
N MET A 271 16.98 12.69 11.25
CA MET A 271 16.62 14.11 11.32
C MET A 271 17.71 15.00 11.95
N GLY A 272 18.85 14.43 12.43
CA GLY A 272 19.93 15.15 13.08
C GLY A 272 19.54 15.70 14.45
N ARG A 273 18.75 14.92 15.19
CA ARG A 273 18.21 15.27 16.52
C ARG A 273 18.36 14.14 17.54
N GLU A 274 19.50 13.46 17.55
CA GLU A 274 19.77 12.30 18.41
C GLU A 274 19.63 12.61 19.91
N SER A 275 19.73 13.87 20.31
CA SER A 275 19.55 14.29 21.72
C SER A 275 18.08 14.29 22.17
N LEU A 276 17.12 14.07 21.25
CA LEU A 276 15.71 13.99 21.58
C LEU A 276 15.32 12.54 21.91
N ASP A 277 15.56 12.12 23.14
CA ASP A 277 15.15 10.81 23.63
C ASP A 277 13.62 10.65 23.60
N PRO A 278 13.10 9.53 23.08
CA PRO A 278 11.66 9.26 23.05
C PRO A 278 11.05 9.31 24.47
N VAL A 279 9.85 9.89 24.58
CA VAL A 279 9.06 9.89 25.82
C VAL A 279 7.94 8.87 25.73
N PHE A 280 7.62 8.23 26.85
CA PHE A 280 6.60 7.20 26.92
C PHE A 280 5.29 7.76 27.49
N ALA A 281 4.17 7.30 26.92
CA ALA A 281 2.82 7.64 27.35
C ALA A 281 1.99 6.36 27.56
N PRO A 282 0.87 6.41 28.30
CA PRO A 282 0.01 5.26 28.50
C PRO A 282 -0.40 4.59 27.20
N GLU A 283 -0.48 3.27 27.18
CA GLU A 283 -0.83 2.46 26.02
C GLU A 283 -2.21 2.84 25.46
N ARG A 284 -2.35 2.79 24.13
CA ARG A 284 -3.62 3.01 23.44
C ARG A 284 -4.19 1.68 22.95
N SER A 285 -5.45 1.45 23.21
CA SER A 285 -6.17 0.22 22.82
C SER A 285 -6.53 0.11 21.33
N VAL A 286 -5.83 0.82 20.42
CA VAL A 286 -6.27 0.94 19.01
C VAL A 286 -5.82 -0.21 18.11
N ASN A 287 -4.74 -0.91 18.45
CA ASN A 287 -4.27 -2.08 17.68
C ASN A 287 -3.51 -3.02 18.61
N PRO A 288 -4.13 -4.11 19.06
CA PRO A 288 -3.59 -4.97 20.10
C PRO A 288 -2.51 -5.96 19.61
N VAL A 289 -2.02 -5.84 18.36
CA VAL A 289 -1.02 -6.78 17.82
C VAL A 289 0.38 -6.36 18.29
N PRO A 290 0.97 -7.08 19.28
CA PRO A 290 2.23 -6.66 19.90
C PRO A 290 3.45 -6.92 19.01
N ARG A 291 3.34 -7.85 18.06
CA ARG A 291 4.45 -8.32 17.26
C ARG A 291 4.04 -8.64 15.82
N ARG A 292 4.80 -8.12 14.86
CA ARG A 292 4.60 -8.40 13.42
C ARG A 292 5.94 -8.59 12.73
N LEU A 293 6.17 -9.81 12.26
CA LEU A 293 7.33 -10.18 11.45
C LEU A 293 6.89 -11.17 10.37
N ALA A 294 7.19 -10.88 9.12
CA ALA A 294 6.85 -11.74 7.99
C ALA A 294 7.90 -12.82 7.74
N SER A 295 7.46 -13.98 7.28
CA SER A 295 8.27 -14.80 6.41
C SER A 295 8.19 -14.28 4.99
N THR A 296 9.31 -13.97 4.35
CA THR A 296 9.39 -13.49 2.95
C THR A 296 9.80 -14.60 1.98
N SER A 297 10.02 -15.82 2.49
CA SER A 297 10.59 -16.95 1.73
C SER A 297 9.77 -17.34 0.50
N LYS A 298 8.43 -17.24 0.57
CA LYS A 298 7.54 -17.57 -0.55
C LYS A 298 7.71 -16.56 -1.69
N ALA A 299 7.67 -15.26 -1.39
CA ALA A 299 7.85 -14.22 -2.38
C ALA A 299 9.26 -14.26 -3.01
N GLU A 300 10.30 -14.55 -2.22
CA GLU A 300 11.65 -14.72 -2.72
C GLU A 300 11.75 -15.92 -3.66
N LYS A 301 11.23 -17.07 -3.26
CA LYS A 301 11.33 -18.32 -4.02
C LYS A 301 10.53 -18.29 -5.32
N LEU A 302 9.32 -17.76 -5.31
CA LEU A 302 8.39 -17.85 -6.44
C LEU A 302 8.40 -16.60 -7.33
N LEU A 303 8.61 -15.41 -6.77
CA LEU A 303 8.61 -14.14 -7.52
C LEU A 303 10.01 -13.54 -7.68
N GLY A 304 11.05 -14.13 -7.06
CA GLY A 304 12.37 -13.50 -6.99
C GLY A 304 12.35 -12.16 -6.21
N PHE A 305 11.28 -11.90 -5.45
CA PHE A 305 11.13 -10.64 -4.71
C PHE A 305 11.94 -10.67 -3.42
N ARG A 306 12.74 -9.64 -3.24
CA ARG A 306 13.42 -9.32 -1.99
C ARG A 306 13.39 -7.81 -1.78
N ALA A 307 12.88 -7.34 -0.66
CA ALA A 307 12.97 -5.93 -0.28
C ALA A 307 14.46 -5.54 -0.09
N ARG A 308 14.85 -4.38 -0.58
CA ARG A 308 16.26 -3.96 -0.66
C ARG A 308 16.54 -2.66 0.08
N ILE A 309 15.52 -1.83 0.31
CA ILE A 309 15.71 -0.52 0.91
C ILE A 309 15.78 -0.67 2.43
N SER A 310 16.93 -0.34 3.00
CA SER A 310 17.12 -0.38 4.46
C SER A 310 16.20 0.62 5.17
N LEU A 311 15.90 0.37 6.46
CA LEU A 311 15.07 1.28 7.25
C LEU A 311 15.69 2.70 7.30
N GLU A 312 17.00 2.81 7.47
CA GLU A 312 17.69 4.10 7.55
C GLU A 312 17.61 4.88 6.22
N ASP A 313 17.87 4.21 5.08
CA ASP A 313 17.77 4.86 3.76
C ASP A 313 16.35 5.26 3.43
N GLY A 314 15.38 4.40 3.72
CA GLY A 314 13.97 4.69 3.50
C GLY A 314 13.45 5.83 4.38
N LEU A 315 13.88 5.90 5.65
CA LEU A 315 13.55 7.04 6.54
C LEU A 315 14.19 8.33 6.03
N ARG A 316 15.43 8.29 5.52
CA ARG A 316 16.09 9.46 4.92
C ARG A 316 15.28 9.99 3.73
N GLY A 317 14.90 9.10 2.80
CA GLY A 317 14.06 9.47 1.66
C GLY A 317 12.69 10.02 2.07
N LEU A 318 12.08 9.45 3.11
CA LEU A 318 10.81 9.94 3.66
C LEU A 318 10.96 11.35 4.26
N VAL A 319 12.00 11.60 5.06
CA VAL A 319 12.27 12.90 5.71
C VAL A 319 12.55 13.97 4.65
N ASP A 320 13.36 13.66 3.63
CA ASP A 320 13.70 14.60 2.56
C ASP A 320 12.46 14.98 1.75
N TRP A 321 11.63 13.99 1.37
CA TRP A 321 10.35 14.24 0.71
C TRP A 321 9.41 15.08 1.58
N TRP A 322 9.27 14.75 2.87
CA TRP A 322 8.38 15.46 3.80
C TRP A 322 8.79 16.93 3.98
N ARG A 323 10.09 17.22 4.09
CA ARG A 323 10.62 18.58 4.15
C ARG A 323 10.30 19.36 2.88
N ALA A 324 10.55 18.77 1.71
CA ALA A 324 10.24 19.40 0.42
C ALA A 324 8.75 19.69 0.26
N GLU A 325 7.87 18.76 0.67
CA GLU A 325 6.41 18.93 0.58
C GLU A 325 5.90 20.04 1.51
N ARG A 326 6.44 20.16 2.71
CA ARG A 326 6.12 21.28 3.63
C ARG A 326 6.55 22.64 3.07
N HIS A 327 7.73 22.73 2.49
CA HIS A 327 8.17 23.96 1.83
C HIS A 327 7.26 24.34 0.68
N ARG A 328 6.85 23.39 -0.15
CA ARG A 328 5.93 23.60 -1.27
C ARG A 328 4.55 24.09 -0.80
N THR A 329 4.00 23.49 0.22
CA THR A 329 2.67 23.85 0.76
C THR A 329 2.71 25.15 1.54
N GLY A 330 3.74 25.42 2.32
CA GLY A 330 3.95 26.69 3.03
C GLY A 330 4.10 27.87 2.08
N ALA A 331 4.89 27.71 1.01
CA ALA A 331 5.04 28.74 -0.03
C ALA A 331 3.71 29.05 -0.74
N ALA A 332 2.87 28.02 -0.99
CA ALA A 332 1.55 28.20 -1.61
C ALA A 332 0.57 28.96 -0.71
N VAL A 333 0.63 28.78 0.61
CA VAL A 333 -0.19 29.55 1.58
C VAL A 333 0.23 31.02 1.60
N HIS A 334 1.53 31.30 1.62
CA HIS A 334 2.04 32.67 1.60
C HIS A 334 1.73 33.41 0.27
N ALA A 335 1.80 32.71 -0.86
CA ALA A 335 1.45 33.30 -2.15
C ALA A 335 -0.06 33.67 -2.26
N LYS A 336 -0.94 32.84 -1.69
CA LYS A 336 -2.39 33.16 -1.63
C LYS A 336 -2.71 34.32 -0.67
N ALA A 337 -1.98 34.42 0.44
CA ALA A 337 -2.16 35.49 1.41
C ALA A 337 -1.61 36.85 0.90
N ALA A 338 -0.63 36.86 0.00
CA ALA A 338 -0.06 38.07 -0.59
C ALA A 338 -0.82 38.56 -1.84
N GLY A 339 -1.74 37.75 -2.40
CA GLY A 339 -2.56 38.08 -3.57
C GLY A 339 -4.04 38.41 -3.26
N SER A 340 -4.41 38.46 -1.99
CA SER A 340 -5.70 38.92 -1.46
C SER A 340 -5.56 40.29 -0.76
#